data_d4626b43bdb8f5de99ba853dc921880d
#
_entry.id   d4626b43bdb8f5de99ba853dc921880d
#
_cell.length_a   1.000
_cell.length_b   1.000
_cell.length_c   1.000
_cell.angle_alpha   90.00
_cell.angle_beta   90.00
_cell.angle_gamma   90.00
#
_symmetry.space_group_name_H-M   'P 1'
#
loop_
_entity.id
_entity.type
_entity.pdbx_description
1 polymer ?
#
loop_
_entity_poly.entity_id
_entity_poly.type
_entity_poly.pdbx_seq_one_letter_code
_entity_poly.pdbx_strand_id
1 'polypeptide(L)'
;KFGLDTKTNIELTGETAGVGGGQKVLFDNELTDSNGELNITGQKTSLPILIYNRIRERLREYVTRRSMEIDEQAIRKCALKLMMLQDGKGLDGKGPDIRKILSDELGIPEGYSITQSWTSEIVTLLNEIQWKPTQTIRAGFGQGTTLVTPMAIARYVSAIANEGTVYDANIVERIVDQNGNLIEDKNAAVYETIGEDTAEWDALWAAVKQGMAGVVSAEDHGTAGGKFSQEFTEKYLDRIAGKTGSAQVGTTSIDIENTSWFVSYTPREGEAELVIVICVPSGYAGVWSVSAAEEIYTYYFNKQDSAAPETLVDIGGIAP
;
A
#
# COMPACT_ATOMS: atom_id res chain seq x y z
N LYS A 1 -8.09 9.75 -0.54
CA LYS A 1 -8.45 10.65 0.56
C LYS A 1 -7.59 10.40 1.82
N PHE A 2 -7.43 9.17 2.29
CA PHE A 2 -6.55 8.88 3.45
C PHE A 2 -5.05 9.04 3.17
N GLY A 3 -4.65 9.31 1.94
CA GLY A 3 -3.26 9.55 1.56
C GLY A 3 -2.32 8.35 1.71
N LEU A 4 -2.82 7.11 1.63
CA LEU A 4 -1.99 5.90 1.75
C LEU A 4 -0.96 5.74 0.62
N ASP A 5 -1.21 6.35 -0.52
CA ASP A 5 -0.37 6.35 -1.72
C ASP A 5 0.37 7.67 -1.95
N THR A 6 0.36 8.57 -0.97
CA THR A 6 1.07 9.84 -1.00
C THR A 6 2.12 9.91 0.10
N LYS A 7 3.05 10.84 -0.02
CA LYS A 7 3.96 11.20 1.08
C LYS A 7 3.18 11.82 2.24
N THR A 8 3.70 11.65 3.44
CA THR A 8 3.12 12.27 4.65
C THR A 8 3.65 13.67 4.90
N ASN A 9 4.60 14.13 4.06
CA ASN A 9 5.29 15.41 4.15
C ASN A 9 6.13 15.60 5.43
N ILE A 10 6.49 14.48 6.08
CA ILE A 10 7.41 14.51 7.23
C ILE A 10 8.78 15.07 6.80
N GLU A 11 9.42 15.89 7.64
CA GLU A 11 10.68 16.58 7.32
C GLU A 11 11.90 15.64 7.26
N LEU A 12 11.69 14.35 7.05
CA LEU A 12 12.77 13.37 6.85
C LEU A 12 13.09 13.20 5.37
N THR A 13 14.39 13.16 5.06
CA THR A 13 14.84 12.85 3.71
C THR A 13 14.62 11.40 3.37
N GLY A 14 14.25 11.13 2.10
CA GLY A 14 14.08 9.75 1.62
C GLY A 14 12.67 9.16 1.84
N GLU A 15 11.69 9.95 2.29
CA GLU A 15 10.32 9.49 2.33
C GLU A 15 9.84 9.07 0.93
N THR A 16 9.24 7.89 0.83
CA THR A 16 8.62 7.38 -0.39
C THR A 16 7.10 7.33 -0.24
N ALA A 17 6.38 7.63 -1.31
CA ALA A 17 4.95 7.42 -1.35
C ALA A 17 4.62 5.92 -1.41
N GLY A 18 3.45 5.55 -0.93
CA GLY A 18 2.86 4.25 -1.16
C GLY A 18 2.41 4.08 -2.62
N VAL A 19 1.86 2.93 -2.94
CA VAL A 19 1.27 2.62 -4.25
C VAL A 19 -0.17 2.15 -4.02
N GLY A 20 -1.14 2.95 -4.41
CA GLY A 20 -2.56 2.60 -4.31
C GLY A 20 -2.91 1.45 -5.26
N GLY A 21 -3.76 0.52 -4.84
CA GLY A 21 -4.24 -0.56 -5.69
C GLY A 21 -5.14 -0.04 -6.81
N GLY A 22 -5.04 -0.62 -8.01
CA GLY A 22 -5.88 -0.26 -9.15
C GLY A 22 -5.33 -0.74 -10.48
N GLN A 23 -6.11 -0.64 -11.55
CA GLN A 23 -5.69 -1.07 -12.89
C GLN A 23 -4.41 -0.36 -13.34
N LYS A 24 -4.31 0.96 -13.14
CA LYS A 24 -3.12 1.75 -13.54
C LYS A 24 -1.86 1.41 -12.74
N VAL A 25 -2.00 0.80 -11.57
CA VAL A 25 -0.86 0.28 -10.80
C VAL A 25 -0.40 -1.05 -11.36
N LEU A 26 -1.35 -1.90 -11.73
CA LEU A 26 -1.05 -3.20 -12.32
C LEU A 26 -0.48 -3.04 -13.73
N PHE A 27 -1.07 -2.16 -14.53
CA PHE A 27 -0.60 -1.77 -15.86
C PHE A 27 -1.19 -0.42 -16.27
N ASP A 28 -0.34 0.56 -16.54
CA ASP A 28 -0.73 1.88 -17.02
C ASP A 28 -0.52 1.96 -18.54
N ASN A 29 -1.59 1.80 -19.30
CA ASN A 29 -1.59 1.87 -20.77
C ASN A 29 -1.61 3.32 -21.31
N GLU A 30 -1.77 4.32 -20.45
CA GLU A 30 -1.71 5.74 -20.81
C GLU A 30 -0.31 6.33 -20.61
N LEU A 31 0.58 5.61 -19.89
CA LEU A 31 1.94 6.05 -19.65
C LEU A 31 2.77 5.95 -20.93
N THR A 32 3.12 7.10 -21.49
CA THR A 32 3.92 7.19 -22.72
C THR A 32 5.27 7.87 -22.46
N ASP A 33 6.25 7.57 -23.31
CA ASP A 33 7.54 8.26 -23.32
C ASP A 33 7.49 9.57 -24.13
N SER A 34 8.64 10.23 -24.30
CA SER A 34 8.76 11.47 -25.07
C SER A 34 8.40 11.32 -26.56
N ASN A 35 8.36 10.10 -27.08
CA ASN A 35 8.01 9.80 -28.47
C ASN A 35 6.52 9.42 -28.63
N GLY A 36 5.77 9.40 -27.53
CA GLY A 36 4.38 8.97 -27.52
C GLY A 36 4.18 7.46 -27.57
N GLU A 37 5.26 6.67 -27.41
CA GLU A 37 5.19 5.21 -27.28
C GLU A 37 4.95 4.80 -25.83
N LEU A 38 4.32 3.62 -25.62
CA LEU A 38 4.11 3.07 -24.27
C LEU A 38 5.43 2.98 -23.50
N ASN A 39 5.51 3.66 -22.39
CA ASN A 39 6.66 3.63 -21.48
C ASN A 39 6.60 2.40 -20.57
N ILE A 40 7.16 1.29 -21.04
CA ILE A 40 7.16 0.03 -20.29
C ILE A 40 8.09 0.07 -19.06
N THR A 41 9.14 0.87 -19.08
CA THR A 41 10.11 0.98 -17.99
C THR A 41 9.63 1.89 -16.87
N GLY A 42 8.69 2.78 -17.14
CA GLY A 42 8.07 3.66 -16.15
C GLY A 42 6.88 3.06 -15.41
N GLN A 43 6.53 1.80 -15.69
CA GLN A 43 5.43 1.11 -15.00
C GLN A 43 5.69 1.01 -13.49
N LYS A 44 4.63 1.12 -12.69
CA LYS A 44 4.72 1.15 -11.23
C LYS A 44 5.10 -0.20 -10.60
N THR A 45 4.88 -1.30 -11.30
CA THR A 45 5.23 -2.65 -10.87
C THR A 45 6.12 -3.34 -11.90
N SER A 46 6.84 -4.37 -11.49
CA SER A 46 7.69 -5.17 -12.40
C SER A 46 6.91 -6.10 -13.32
N LEU A 47 5.67 -6.42 -12.99
CA LEU A 47 4.89 -7.41 -13.74
C LEU A 47 4.68 -7.05 -15.21
N PRO A 48 4.28 -5.82 -15.59
CA PRO A 48 4.18 -5.44 -17.00
C PRO A 48 5.49 -5.58 -17.76
N ILE A 49 6.63 -5.28 -17.12
CA ILE A 49 7.95 -5.42 -17.70
C ILE A 49 8.27 -6.89 -17.99
N LEU A 50 7.95 -7.78 -17.05
CA LEU A 50 8.12 -9.22 -17.21
C LEU A 50 7.25 -9.76 -18.34
N ILE A 51 5.98 -9.37 -18.40
CA ILE A 51 5.05 -9.78 -19.46
C ILE A 51 5.53 -9.28 -20.84
N TYR A 52 5.94 -8.02 -20.92
CA TYR A 52 6.52 -7.47 -22.15
C TYR A 52 7.74 -8.26 -22.63
N ASN A 53 8.68 -8.56 -21.74
CA ASN A 53 9.85 -9.35 -22.08
C ASN A 53 9.47 -10.77 -22.53
N ARG A 54 8.49 -11.38 -21.88
CA ARG A 54 8.00 -12.72 -22.26
C ARG A 54 7.36 -12.72 -23.64
N ILE A 55 6.55 -11.71 -23.96
CA ILE A 55 5.98 -11.53 -25.30
C ILE A 55 7.11 -11.40 -26.32
N ARG A 56 8.12 -10.55 -26.08
CA ARG A 56 9.28 -10.40 -26.98
C ARG A 56 10.03 -11.71 -27.22
N GLU A 57 10.28 -12.48 -26.19
CA GLU A 57 10.92 -13.80 -26.32
C GLU A 57 10.11 -14.72 -27.24
N ARG A 58 8.80 -14.77 -27.05
CA ARG A 58 7.91 -15.57 -27.88
C ARG A 58 7.88 -15.09 -29.34
N LEU A 59 7.87 -13.79 -29.56
CA LEU A 59 7.95 -13.20 -30.89
C LEU A 59 9.28 -13.60 -31.58
N ARG A 60 10.42 -13.49 -30.89
CA ARG A 60 11.72 -13.93 -31.40
C ARG A 60 11.75 -15.41 -31.74
N GLU A 61 11.28 -16.27 -30.84
CA GLU A 61 11.20 -17.71 -31.12
C GLU A 61 10.39 -18.02 -32.38
N TYR A 62 9.26 -17.35 -32.54
CA TYR A 62 8.41 -17.52 -33.70
C TYR A 62 9.13 -17.10 -35.01
N VAL A 63 9.72 -15.90 -35.02
CA VAL A 63 10.46 -15.35 -36.15
C VAL A 63 11.64 -16.24 -36.51
N THR A 64 12.43 -16.69 -35.56
CA THR A 64 13.58 -17.57 -35.72
C THR A 64 13.17 -18.94 -36.29
N ARG A 65 12.12 -19.56 -35.75
CA ARG A 65 11.61 -20.84 -36.25
C ARG A 65 11.11 -20.81 -37.71
N ARG A 66 10.74 -19.62 -38.17
CA ARG A 66 10.26 -19.39 -39.55
C ARG A 66 11.32 -18.83 -40.47
N SER A 67 12.58 -18.72 -40.01
CA SER A 67 13.68 -18.11 -40.76
C SER A 67 13.34 -16.74 -41.36
N MET A 68 12.57 -15.95 -40.60
CA MET A 68 12.20 -14.60 -41.01
C MET A 68 13.31 -13.63 -40.59
N GLU A 69 13.79 -12.79 -41.49
CA GLU A 69 14.70 -11.69 -41.17
C GLU A 69 13.87 -10.50 -40.69
N ILE A 70 13.71 -10.39 -39.39
CA ILE A 70 12.97 -9.29 -38.76
C ILE A 70 13.85 -8.60 -37.73
N ASP A 71 13.86 -7.27 -37.82
CA ASP A 71 14.58 -6.39 -36.91
C ASP A 71 14.05 -6.47 -35.48
N GLU A 72 14.94 -6.43 -34.52
CA GLU A 72 14.61 -6.39 -33.08
C GLU A 72 13.73 -5.18 -32.73
N GLN A 73 13.85 -4.06 -33.45
CA GLN A 73 13.02 -2.89 -33.25
C GLN A 73 11.56 -3.16 -33.65
N ALA A 74 11.34 -3.92 -34.74
CA ALA A 74 10.01 -4.34 -35.15
C ALA A 74 9.37 -5.30 -34.11
N ILE A 75 10.16 -6.22 -33.55
CA ILE A 75 9.71 -7.10 -32.46
C ILE A 75 9.31 -6.28 -31.23
N ARG A 76 10.13 -5.29 -30.84
CA ARG A 76 9.84 -4.39 -29.73
C ARG A 76 8.52 -3.63 -29.96
N LYS A 77 8.36 -3.03 -31.14
CA LYS A 77 7.16 -2.26 -31.49
C LYS A 77 5.91 -3.14 -31.50
N CYS A 78 6.01 -4.34 -32.05
CA CYS A 78 4.93 -5.32 -32.04
C CYS A 78 4.53 -5.66 -30.60
N ALA A 79 5.50 -5.96 -29.72
CA ALA A 79 5.24 -6.27 -28.32
C ALA A 79 4.54 -5.11 -27.57
N LEU A 80 4.99 -3.86 -27.78
CA LEU A 80 4.35 -2.69 -27.19
C LEU A 80 2.90 -2.53 -27.66
N LYS A 81 2.64 -2.71 -28.96
CA LYS A 81 1.27 -2.65 -29.50
C LYS A 81 0.38 -3.75 -28.94
N LEU A 82 0.91 -4.96 -28.74
CA LEU A 82 0.17 -6.03 -28.08
C LEU A 82 -0.16 -5.69 -26.63
N MET A 83 0.76 -5.09 -25.90
CA MET A 83 0.50 -4.60 -24.53
C MET A 83 -0.63 -3.57 -24.49
N MET A 84 -0.72 -2.69 -25.50
CA MET A 84 -1.76 -1.66 -25.60
C MET A 84 -3.17 -2.21 -25.84
N LEU A 85 -3.34 -3.50 -26.13
CA LEU A 85 -4.67 -4.13 -26.22
C LEU A 85 -5.37 -4.21 -24.86
N GLN A 86 -4.65 -3.95 -23.77
CA GLN A 86 -5.20 -3.84 -22.42
C GLN A 86 -5.95 -2.51 -22.24
N ASP A 87 -7.26 -2.55 -22.44
CA ASP A 87 -8.15 -1.40 -22.29
C ASP A 87 -9.04 -1.45 -21.02
N GLY A 88 -8.79 -2.43 -20.13
CA GLY A 88 -9.58 -2.64 -18.91
C GLY A 88 -10.94 -3.32 -19.13
N LYS A 89 -11.30 -3.61 -20.39
CA LYS A 89 -12.59 -4.25 -20.74
C LYS A 89 -12.48 -5.77 -20.94
N GLY A 90 -11.27 -6.30 -20.86
CA GLY A 90 -10.99 -7.71 -21.09
C GLY A 90 -10.44 -7.98 -22.50
N LEU A 91 -9.95 -9.20 -22.66
CA LEU A 91 -9.30 -9.66 -23.90
C LEU A 91 -10.18 -10.62 -24.70
N ASP A 92 -11.41 -10.82 -24.28
CA ASP A 92 -12.35 -11.65 -25.00
C ASP A 92 -12.64 -11.04 -26.37
N GLY A 93 -12.47 -11.86 -27.43
CA GLY A 93 -12.65 -11.38 -28.81
C GLY A 93 -11.46 -10.61 -29.40
N LYS A 94 -10.38 -10.34 -28.65
CA LYS A 94 -9.19 -9.63 -29.15
C LYS A 94 -8.26 -10.46 -30.05
N GLY A 95 -8.58 -11.74 -30.28
CA GLY A 95 -7.82 -12.59 -31.18
C GLY A 95 -7.58 -12.01 -32.58
N PRO A 96 -8.59 -11.44 -33.25
CA PRO A 96 -8.40 -10.75 -34.52
C PRO A 96 -7.45 -9.56 -34.43
N ASP A 97 -7.55 -8.73 -33.40
CA ASP A 97 -6.67 -7.58 -33.20
C ASP A 97 -5.21 -8.02 -33.00
N ILE A 98 -4.98 -9.08 -32.23
CA ILE A 98 -3.64 -9.67 -32.06
C ILE A 98 -3.07 -10.11 -33.41
N ARG A 99 -3.86 -10.85 -34.20
CA ARG A 99 -3.42 -11.31 -35.54
C ARG A 99 -3.10 -10.15 -36.48
N LYS A 100 -3.92 -9.11 -36.43
CA LYS A 100 -3.69 -7.90 -37.22
C LYS A 100 -2.38 -7.22 -36.81
N ILE A 101 -2.11 -7.03 -35.54
CA ILE A 101 -0.85 -6.44 -35.06
C ILE A 101 0.35 -7.27 -35.53
N LEU A 102 0.28 -8.60 -35.44
CA LEU A 102 1.34 -9.50 -35.87
C LEU A 102 1.58 -9.38 -37.38
N SER A 103 0.51 -9.24 -38.18
CA SER A 103 0.59 -9.04 -39.63
C SER A 103 1.21 -7.68 -39.96
N ASP A 104 0.71 -6.62 -39.37
CA ASP A 104 1.12 -5.23 -39.66
C ASP A 104 2.57 -4.96 -39.26
N GLU A 105 3.02 -5.48 -38.11
CA GLU A 105 4.34 -5.16 -37.55
C GLU A 105 5.42 -6.17 -37.94
N LEU A 106 5.07 -7.44 -38.14
CA LEU A 106 6.04 -8.50 -38.44
C LEU A 106 5.82 -9.20 -39.77
N GLY A 107 4.85 -8.77 -40.58
CA GLY A 107 4.53 -9.41 -41.84
C GLY A 107 4.05 -10.87 -41.71
N ILE A 108 3.60 -11.25 -40.52
CA ILE A 108 3.09 -12.61 -40.25
C ILE A 108 1.69 -12.72 -40.82
N PRO A 109 1.42 -13.54 -41.85
CA PRO A 109 0.07 -13.64 -42.41
C PRO A 109 -0.95 -14.02 -41.34
N GLU A 110 -2.10 -13.37 -41.32
CA GLU A 110 -3.16 -13.60 -40.33
C GLU A 110 -3.57 -15.07 -40.22
N GLY A 111 -3.50 -15.80 -41.33
CA GLY A 111 -3.76 -17.24 -41.36
C GLY A 111 -2.78 -18.10 -40.56
N TYR A 112 -1.52 -17.66 -40.38
CA TYR A 112 -0.52 -18.36 -39.59
C TYR A 112 -0.64 -18.07 -38.08
N SER A 113 -1.07 -16.87 -37.73
CA SER A 113 -1.34 -16.52 -36.33
C SER A 113 -2.63 -17.16 -35.78
N ILE A 114 -3.41 -17.78 -36.67
CA ILE A 114 -4.57 -18.60 -36.32
C ILE A 114 -4.18 -19.93 -35.61
N THR A 115 -2.90 -20.32 -35.53
CA THR A 115 -2.57 -21.39 -34.61
C THR A 115 -2.99 -20.96 -33.21
N GLN A 116 -4.15 -21.50 -32.82
CA GLN A 116 -4.91 -21.14 -31.63
C GLN A 116 -4.05 -21.04 -30.35
N SER A 117 -3.00 -21.83 -30.29
CA SER A 117 -2.08 -21.87 -29.14
C SER A 117 -1.34 -20.56 -28.93
N TRP A 118 -0.93 -19.87 -30.01
CA TRP A 118 -0.08 -18.70 -29.91
C TRP A 118 -0.84 -17.43 -29.53
N THR A 119 -1.97 -17.19 -30.21
CA THR A 119 -2.89 -16.10 -29.85
C THR A 119 -3.41 -16.29 -28.43
N SER A 120 -3.75 -17.52 -28.05
CA SER A 120 -4.19 -17.85 -26.68
C SER A 120 -3.09 -17.63 -25.64
N GLU A 121 -1.83 -17.90 -25.96
CA GLU A 121 -0.70 -17.63 -25.07
C GLU A 121 -0.53 -16.13 -24.84
N ILE A 122 -0.59 -15.31 -25.90
CA ILE A 122 -0.53 -13.84 -25.75
C ILE A 122 -1.70 -13.33 -24.91
N VAL A 123 -2.92 -13.83 -25.16
CA VAL A 123 -4.08 -13.48 -24.32
C VAL A 123 -3.85 -13.86 -22.87
N THR A 124 -3.28 -15.04 -22.60
CA THR A 124 -2.98 -15.49 -21.23
C THR A 124 -1.97 -14.57 -20.56
N LEU A 125 -0.87 -14.22 -21.23
CA LEU A 125 0.14 -13.29 -20.73
C LEU A 125 -0.46 -11.90 -20.43
N LEU A 126 -1.22 -11.36 -21.36
CA LEU A 126 -1.88 -10.06 -21.19
C LEU A 126 -2.92 -10.08 -20.06
N ASN A 127 -3.58 -11.21 -19.81
CA ASN A 127 -4.51 -11.36 -18.71
C ASN A 127 -3.87 -11.27 -17.31
N GLU A 128 -2.56 -11.47 -17.19
CA GLU A 128 -1.84 -11.33 -15.93
C GLU A 128 -1.80 -9.87 -15.44
N ILE A 129 -1.78 -8.92 -16.37
CA ILE A 129 -1.76 -7.47 -16.08
C ILE A 129 -3.13 -6.81 -16.17
N GLN A 130 -4.20 -7.59 -16.26
CA GLN A 130 -5.58 -7.09 -16.26
C GLN A 130 -6.14 -7.08 -14.85
N TRP A 131 -6.78 -5.95 -14.48
CA TRP A 131 -7.53 -5.88 -13.23
C TRP A 131 -8.80 -6.73 -13.30
N LYS A 132 -8.86 -7.75 -12.47
CA LYS A 132 -9.99 -8.69 -12.38
C LYS A 132 -10.80 -8.43 -11.11
N PRO A 133 -12.06 -8.88 -11.02
CA PRO A 133 -12.86 -8.77 -9.80
C PRO A 133 -12.15 -9.32 -8.55
N THR A 134 -11.34 -10.36 -8.70
CA THR A 134 -10.53 -10.93 -7.61
C THR A 134 -9.50 -9.95 -7.04
N GLN A 135 -8.93 -9.06 -7.87
CA GLN A 135 -8.04 -8.00 -7.39
C GLN A 135 -8.81 -6.95 -6.58
N THR A 136 -10.04 -6.62 -6.99
CA THR A 136 -10.90 -5.71 -6.23
C THR A 136 -11.20 -6.28 -4.85
N ILE A 137 -11.54 -7.57 -4.77
CA ILE A 137 -11.77 -8.25 -3.48
C ILE A 137 -10.49 -8.23 -2.64
N ARG A 138 -9.34 -8.58 -3.22
CA ARG A 138 -8.06 -8.56 -2.51
C ARG A 138 -7.70 -7.16 -2.00
N ALA A 139 -7.85 -6.13 -2.82
CA ALA A 139 -7.62 -4.76 -2.42
C ALA A 139 -8.52 -4.33 -1.26
N GLY A 140 -9.77 -4.83 -1.22
CA GLY A 140 -10.74 -4.53 -0.16
C GLY A 140 -10.33 -5.02 1.24
N PHE A 141 -9.49 -6.06 1.34
CA PHE A 141 -8.93 -6.50 2.61
C PHE A 141 -7.41 -6.28 2.75
N GLY A 142 -6.84 -5.37 1.93
CA GLY A 142 -5.45 -4.93 2.05
C GLY A 142 -4.41 -5.87 1.43
N GLN A 143 -4.82 -6.77 0.52
CA GLN A 143 -3.92 -7.64 -0.24
C GLN A 143 -3.80 -7.19 -1.70
N GLY A 144 -2.86 -7.74 -2.44
CA GLY A 144 -2.69 -7.51 -3.87
C GLY A 144 -1.57 -6.52 -4.18
N THR A 145 -1.83 -5.54 -5.05
CA THR A 145 -0.82 -4.59 -5.56
C THR A 145 -0.66 -3.33 -4.70
N THR A 146 -1.41 -3.22 -3.61
CA THR A 146 -1.31 -2.07 -2.70
C THR A 146 -0.03 -2.17 -1.86
N LEU A 147 0.81 -1.14 -1.92
CA LEU A 147 2.02 -1.00 -1.12
C LEU A 147 1.90 0.26 -0.27
N VAL A 148 2.12 0.12 1.02
CA VAL A 148 1.98 1.23 1.97
C VAL A 148 3.21 1.33 2.86
N THR A 149 3.56 2.54 3.25
CA THR A 149 4.61 2.76 4.25
C THR A 149 4.02 2.72 5.66
N PRO A 150 4.78 2.30 6.69
CA PRO A 150 4.32 2.38 8.07
C PRO A 150 3.84 3.78 8.46
N MET A 151 4.51 4.83 7.95
CA MET A 151 4.13 6.21 8.22
C MET A 151 2.78 6.59 7.60
N ALA A 152 2.51 6.15 6.38
CA ALA A 152 1.19 6.35 5.75
C ALA A 152 0.08 5.61 6.50
N ILE A 153 0.38 4.42 7.05
CA ILE A 153 -0.56 3.69 7.92
C ILE A 153 -0.77 4.42 9.24
N ALA A 154 0.28 5.00 9.85
CA ALA A 154 0.12 5.80 11.07
C ALA A 154 -0.80 6.99 10.83
N ARG A 155 -0.61 7.74 9.73
CA ARG A 155 -1.49 8.83 9.32
C ARG A 155 -2.94 8.37 9.11
N TYR A 156 -3.13 7.22 8.45
CA TYR A 156 -4.45 6.63 8.24
C TYR A 156 -5.16 6.25 9.54
N VAL A 157 -4.43 5.61 10.48
CA VAL A 157 -4.99 5.21 11.77
C VAL A 157 -5.27 6.43 12.64
N SER A 158 -4.42 7.46 12.61
CA SER A 158 -4.69 8.76 13.25
C SER A 158 -5.98 9.37 12.73
N ALA A 159 -6.22 9.34 11.42
CA ALA A 159 -7.45 9.85 10.83
C ALA A 159 -8.70 9.08 11.28
N ILE A 160 -8.59 7.76 11.51
CA ILE A 160 -9.69 6.98 12.10
C ILE A 160 -9.90 7.39 13.56
N ALA A 161 -8.83 7.51 14.33
CA ALA A 161 -8.90 7.83 15.75
C ALA A 161 -9.51 9.22 16.02
N ASN A 162 -9.25 10.19 15.15
CA ASN A 162 -9.79 11.56 15.22
C ASN A 162 -10.97 11.84 14.27
N GLU A 163 -11.65 10.77 13.81
CA GLU A 163 -12.93 10.84 13.11
C GLU A 163 -12.89 11.61 11.78
N GLY A 164 -11.80 11.40 11.03
CA GLY A 164 -11.71 11.76 9.62
C GLY A 164 -10.73 12.87 9.27
N THR A 165 -10.15 13.58 10.24
CA THR A 165 -9.12 14.56 9.93
C THR A 165 -7.79 13.89 9.64
N VAL A 166 -7.28 14.08 8.43
CA VAL A 166 -5.98 13.56 7.97
C VAL A 166 -4.97 14.69 8.07
N TYR A 167 -3.90 14.49 8.82
CA TYR A 167 -2.83 15.47 8.97
C TYR A 167 -1.60 15.09 8.17
N ASP A 168 -0.83 16.09 7.75
CA ASP A 168 0.56 15.88 7.39
C ASP A 168 1.38 15.56 8.65
N ALA A 169 2.42 14.75 8.49
CA ALA A 169 3.29 14.45 9.61
C ALA A 169 4.37 15.52 9.77
N ASN A 170 4.72 15.85 10.99
CA ASN A 170 5.85 16.71 11.31
C ASN A 170 6.62 16.15 12.51
N ILE A 171 7.94 16.41 12.56
CA ILE A 171 8.82 16.06 13.68
C ILE A 171 9.13 17.33 14.48
N VAL A 172 9.25 18.45 13.79
CA VAL A 172 9.56 19.72 14.42
C VAL A 172 8.29 20.32 14.99
N GLU A 173 8.15 20.33 16.29
CA GLU A 173 7.00 20.92 16.98
C GLU A 173 7.09 22.45 17.00
N ARG A 174 8.27 22.99 17.35
CA ARG A 174 8.50 24.43 17.43
C ARG A 174 9.96 24.79 17.19
N ILE A 175 10.17 26.00 16.75
CA ILE A 175 11.49 26.62 16.60
C ILE A 175 11.58 27.75 17.61
N VAL A 176 12.63 27.75 18.44
CA VAL A 176 12.89 28.79 19.43
C VAL A 176 14.25 29.46 19.16
N ASP A 177 14.41 30.72 19.59
CA ASP A 177 15.69 31.40 19.57
C ASP A 177 16.61 30.90 20.70
N GLN A 178 17.84 31.41 20.73
CA GLN A 178 18.82 31.06 21.76
C GLN A 178 18.43 31.49 23.20
N ASN A 179 17.39 32.31 23.35
CA ASN A 179 16.86 32.75 24.66
C ASN A 179 15.58 31.98 25.04
N GLY A 180 15.15 31.00 24.21
CA GLY A 180 13.94 30.21 24.41
C GLY A 180 12.65 30.89 23.92
N ASN A 181 12.72 32.04 23.23
CA ASN A 181 11.54 32.69 22.70
C ASN A 181 11.07 31.93 21.45
N LEU A 182 9.75 31.72 21.33
CA LEU A 182 9.14 31.09 20.19
C LEU A 182 9.37 31.93 18.92
N ILE A 183 9.99 31.32 17.91
CA ILE A 183 10.15 31.87 16.55
C ILE A 183 9.01 31.39 15.67
N GLU A 184 8.74 30.09 15.69
CA GLU A 184 7.74 29.45 14.84
C GLU A 184 7.14 28.23 15.56
N ASP A 185 5.81 28.12 15.51
CA ASP A 185 5.10 26.93 15.97
C ASP A 185 4.69 26.10 14.73
N LYS A 186 5.14 24.84 14.69
CA LYS A 186 4.95 23.93 13.57
C LYS A 186 3.76 23.01 13.83
N ASN A 187 2.56 23.59 13.77
CA ASN A 187 1.35 22.76 13.82
C ASN A 187 1.25 21.88 12.58
N ALA A 188 0.81 20.64 12.78
CA ALA A 188 0.54 19.75 11.67
C ALA A 188 -0.55 20.31 10.75
N ALA A 189 -0.26 20.38 9.45
CA ALA A 189 -1.22 20.85 8.47
C ALA A 189 -2.30 19.79 8.21
N VAL A 190 -3.55 20.23 8.04
CA VAL A 190 -4.62 19.32 7.60
C VAL A 190 -4.42 19.03 6.11
N TYR A 191 -4.20 17.75 5.80
CA TYR A 191 -4.07 17.24 4.44
C TYR A 191 -5.42 17.08 3.77
N GLU A 192 -6.39 16.50 4.48
CA GLU A 192 -7.75 16.20 3.97
C GLU A 192 -8.71 16.01 5.15
N THR A 193 -9.98 16.26 4.95
CA THR A 193 -11.05 15.88 5.87
C THR A 193 -11.95 14.86 5.19
N ILE A 194 -12.18 13.74 5.85
CA ILE A 194 -12.98 12.62 5.37
C ILE A 194 -14.26 12.54 6.18
N GLY A 195 -15.37 12.55 5.49
CA GLY A 195 -16.67 12.58 6.12
C GLY A 195 -17.26 13.98 6.16
N GLU A 196 -18.45 14.04 6.68
CA GLU A 196 -19.23 15.26 6.90
C GLU A 196 -19.68 15.26 8.36
N ASP A 197 -19.93 16.41 8.91
CA ASP A 197 -20.49 16.56 10.26
C ASP A 197 -21.98 16.16 10.23
N THR A 198 -22.23 14.86 10.20
CA THR A 198 -23.56 14.26 10.15
C THR A 198 -23.62 13.00 11.03
N ALA A 199 -24.79 12.73 11.58
CA ALA A 199 -25.03 11.53 12.39
C ALA A 199 -24.72 10.21 11.67
N GLU A 200 -24.77 10.19 10.33
CA GLU A 200 -24.38 9.02 9.54
C GLU A 200 -22.88 8.77 9.61
N TRP A 201 -22.06 9.82 9.45
CA TRP A 201 -20.60 9.71 9.57
C TRP A 201 -20.17 9.41 11.01
N ASP A 202 -20.81 10.01 12.01
CA ASP A 202 -20.56 9.69 13.43
C ASP A 202 -20.80 8.19 13.69
N ALA A 203 -21.90 7.64 13.18
CA ALA A 203 -22.20 6.24 13.31
C ALA A 203 -21.18 5.33 12.61
N LEU A 204 -20.66 5.75 11.43
CA LEU A 204 -19.61 5.02 10.71
C LEU A 204 -18.29 5.02 11.47
N TRP A 205 -17.86 6.17 12.00
CA TRP A 205 -16.64 6.27 12.81
C TRP A 205 -16.77 5.44 14.09
N ALA A 206 -17.90 5.54 14.79
CA ALA A 206 -18.17 4.73 15.98
C ALA A 206 -18.11 3.23 15.68
N ALA A 207 -18.69 2.77 14.57
CA ALA A 207 -18.65 1.36 14.18
C ALA A 207 -17.22 0.87 13.88
N VAL A 208 -16.40 1.68 13.20
CA VAL A 208 -15.00 1.33 12.93
C VAL A 208 -14.20 1.27 14.23
N LYS A 209 -14.32 2.28 15.11
CA LYS A 209 -13.63 2.33 16.40
C LYS A 209 -14.05 1.19 17.30
N GLN A 210 -15.33 0.84 17.35
CA GLN A 210 -15.84 -0.33 18.08
C GLN A 210 -15.25 -1.63 17.51
N GLY A 211 -15.19 -1.78 16.19
CA GLY A 211 -14.55 -2.93 15.56
C GLY A 211 -13.07 -3.05 15.94
N MET A 212 -12.33 -1.92 15.97
CA MET A 212 -10.94 -1.91 16.41
C MET A 212 -10.75 -2.23 17.90
N ALA A 213 -11.67 -1.80 18.76
CA ALA A 213 -11.69 -2.20 20.18
C ALA A 213 -11.93 -3.71 20.31
N GLY A 214 -12.86 -4.28 19.53
CA GLY A 214 -13.12 -5.72 19.51
C GLY A 214 -11.93 -6.58 19.08
N VAL A 215 -11.03 -6.05 18.24
CA VAL A 215 -9.81 -6.79 17.82
C VAL A 215 -8.89 -7.15 18.98
N VAL A 216 -8.79 -6.29 19.98
CA VAL A 216 -7.95 -6.52 21.18
C VAL A 216 -8.67 -7.27 22.30
N SER A 217 -9.99 -7.37 22.23
CA SER A 217 -10.82 -8.06 23.22
C SER A 217 -10.76 -9.58 23.05
N ALA A 218 -10.45 -10.29 24.11
CA ALA A 218 -10.53 -11.76 24.11
C ALA A 218 -11.99 -12.25 24.17
N GLU A 219 -12.88 -11.49 24.80
CA GLU A 219 -14.31 -11.81 24.94
C GLU A 219 -15.02 -11.74 23.59
N ASP A 220 -14.62 -10.80 22.75
CA ASP A 220 -15.12 -10.64 21.38
C ASP A 220 -14.42 -11.55 20.35
N HIS A 221 -13.60 -12.48 20.82
CA HIS A 221 -12.78 -13.35 19.96
C HIS A 221 -11.87 -12.56 18.99
N GLY A 222 -11.40 -11.39 19.41
CA GLY A 222 -10.53 -10.53 18.63
C GLY A 222 -9.21 -11.21 18.25
N THR A 223 -8.68 -10.90 17.08
CA THR A 223 -7.46 -11.54 16.57
C THR A 223 -6.23 -11.23 17.40
N ALA A 224 -6.20 -10.14 18.14
CA ALA A 224 -5.19 -9.81 19.16
C ALA A 224 -5.64 -10.18 20.58
N GLY A 225 -6.88 -10.63 20.76
CA GLY A 225 -7.43 -11.07 22.04
C GLY A 225 -6.60 -12.22 22.64
N GLY A 226 -6.23 -12.12 23.91
CA GLY A 226 -5.42 -13.11 24.59
C GLY A 226 -3.95 -13.17 24.13
N LYS A 227 -3.46 -12.16 23.38
CA LYS A 227 -2.05 -12.03 22.97
C LYS A 227 -1.25 -11.07 23.86
N PHE A 228 -1.95 -10.30 24.67
CA PHE A 228 -1.36 -9.45 25.69
C PHE A 228 -1.13 -10.24 26.98
N SER A 229 -0.16 -9.83 27.78
CA SER A 229 0.04 -10.41 29.11
C SER A 229 -1.18 -10.17 29.99
N GLN A 230 -1.34 -11.00 31.04
CA GLN A 230 -2.43 -10.85 31.97
C GLN A 230 -2.36 -9.49 32.69
N GLU A 231 -1.17 -9.07 33.09
CA GLU A 231 -0.96 -7.78 33.76
C GLU A 231 -1.38 -6.60 32.88
N PHE A 232 -0.99 -6.61 31.59
CA PHE A 232 -1.38 -5.57 30.64
C PHE A 232 -2.89 -5.58 30.41
N THR A 233 -3.47 -6.76 30.25
CA THR A 233 -4.91 -6.94 30.04
C THR A 233 -5.73 -6.33 31.18
N GLU A 234 -5.35 -6.59 32.41
CA GLU A 234 -6.06 -6.10 33.57
C GLU A 234 -5.94 -4.58 33.79
N LYS A 235 -4.83 -3.98 33.35
CA LYS A 235 -4.55 -2.56 33.63
C LYS A 235 -4.85 -1.62 32.48
N TYR A 236 -4.61 -2.05 31.24
CA TYR A 236 -4.47 -1.13 30.12
C TYR A 236 -5.23 -1.52 28.84
N LEU A 237 -5.68 -2.78 28.72
CA LEU A 237 -6.28 -3.26 27.48
C LEU A 237 -7.52 -2.47 27.06
N ASP A 238 -8.28 -1.99 28.03
CA ASP A 238 -9.47 -1.18 27.81
C ASP A 238 -9.18 0.24 27.30
N ARG A 239 -7.92 0.68 27.34
CA ARG A 239 -7.49 1.99 26.85
C ARG A 239 -7.10 1.98 25.38
N ILE A 240 -6.93 0.81 24.76
CA ILE A 240 -6.43 0.70 23.38
C ILE A 240 -7.47 0.14 22.42
N ALA A 241 -7.32 0.50 21.16
CA ALA A 241 -8.00 -0.13 20.03
C ALA A 241 -6.98 -0.43 18.93
N GLY A 242 -7.18 -1.49 18.14
CA GLY A 242 -6.17 -1.89 17.17
C GLY A 242 -6.67 -2.78 16.04
N LYS A 243 -5.75 -3.15 15.14
CA LYS A 243 -5.99 -4.07 14.03
C LYS A 243 -4.73 -4.86 13.72
N THR A 244 -4.87 -6.18 13.64
CA THR A 244 -3.80 -7.06 13.15
C THR A 244 -3.82 -7.17 11.63
N GLY A 245 -2.67 -7.38 11.01
CA GLY A 245 -2.54 -7.64 9.59
C GLY A 245 -1.46 -8.68 9.30
N SER A 246 -1.70 -9.56 8.32
CA SER A 246 -0.72 -10.50 7.79
C SER A 246 -0.64 -10.29 6.28
N ALA A 247 0.38 -9.58 5.82
CA ALA A 247 0.55 -9.27 4.41
C ALA A 247 1.38 -10.36 3.72
N GLN A 248 0.80 -11.01 2.72
CA GLN A 248 1.52 -11.99 1.89
C GLN A 248 2.45 -11.26 0.94
N VAL A 249 3.73 -11.62 0.95
CA VAL A 249 4.79 -10.96 0.16
C VAL A 249 5.30 -11.86 -0.97
N GLY A 250 5.07 -13.16 -0.88
CA GLY A 250 5.55 -14.16 -1.84
C GLY A 250 4.54 -14.54 -2.91
N THR A 251 5.03 -15.26 -3.89
CA THR A 251 4.21 -16.03 -4.84
C THR A 251 4.25 -17.51 -4.45
N THR A 252 3.36 -18.33 -5.02
CA THR A 252 3.34 -19.78 -4.77
C THR A 252 4.66 -20.51 -5.08
N SER A 253 5.58 -19.86 -5.76
CA SER A 253 6.90 -20.39 -6.12
C SER A 253 8.06 -19.84 -5.30
N ILE A 254 7.81 -18.87 -4.43
CA ILE A 254 8.82 -18.26 -3.55
C ILE A 254 8.24 -18.26 -2.14
N ASP A 255 8.80 -19.12 -1.30
CA ASP A 255 8.40 -19.27 0.10
C ASP A 255 9.04 -18.13 0.91
N ILE A 256 8.35 -16.98 0.93
CA ILE A 256 8.70 -15.83 1.77
C ILE A 256 7.61 -15.68 2.82
N GLU A 257 8.05 -15.61 4.06
CA GLU A 257 7.16 -15.44 5.20
C GLU A 257 6.40 -14.12 5.12
N ASN A 258 5.17 -14.13 5.61
CA ASN A 258 4.31 -12.96 5.61
C ASN A 258 4.90 -11.81 6.46
N THR A 259 4.61 -10.59 6.09
CA THR A 259 4.86 -9.43 6.94
C THR A 259 3.77 -9.32 8.01
N SER A 260 4.19 -9.29 9.27
CA SER A 260 3.31 -9.10 10.42
C SER A 260 3.07 -7.61 10.66
N TRP A 261 1.79 -7.23 10.84
CA TRP A 261 1.37 -5.88 11.14
C TRP A 261 0.48 -5.85 12.37
N PHE A 262 0.74 -4.89 13.23
CA PHE A 262 -0.21 -4.47 14.26
C PHE A 262 -0.26 -2.94 14.29
N VAL A 263 -1.45 -2.39 14.24
CA VAL A 263 -1.69 -0.96 14.32
C VAL A 263 -2.68 -0.70 15.44
N SER A 264 -2.47 0.35 16.21
CA SER A 264 -3.31 0.63 17.37
C SER A 264 -3.20 2.09 17.77
N TYR A 265 -4.16 2.54 18.58
CA TYR A 265 -4.16 3.87 19.14
C TYR A 265 -4.71 3.87 20.57
N THR A 266 -4.41 4.93 21.29
CA THR A 266 -4.88 5.20 22.66
C THR A 266 -5.04 6.70 22.89
N PRO A 267 -5.98 7.16 23.77
CA PRO A 267 -7.10 6.39 24.32
C PRO A 267 -8.07 5.96 23.21
N ARG A 268 -8.75 4.83 23.40
CA ARG A 268 -9.74 4.35 22.43
C ARG A 268 -11.02 5.19 22.38
N GLU A 269 -11.27 5.95 23.44
CA GLU A 269 -12.39 6.89 23.55
C GLU A 269 -11.86 8.31 23.75
N GLY A 270 -12.50 9.29 23.14
CA GLY A 270 -12.05 10.69 23.16
C GLY A 270 -10.94 10.96 22.11
N GLU A 271 -10.13 11.96 22.37
CA GLU A 271 -9.00 12.34 21.52
C GLU A 271 -7.84 11.36 21.66
N ALA A 272 -7.42 10.77 20.56
CA ALA A 272 -6.27 9.86 20.58
C ALA A 272 -4.95 10.63 20.70
N GLU A 273 -4.11 10.21 21.63
CA GLU A 273 -2.82 10.84 21.93
C GLU A 273 -1.64 10.11 21.29
N LEU A 274 -1.79 8.80 21.07
CA LEU A 274 -0.71 7.95 20.56
C LEU A 274 -1.25 6.94 19.55
N VAL A 275 -0.59 6.87 18.39
CA VAL A 275 -0.77 5.80 17.39
C VAL A 275 0.51 4.99 17.31
N ILE A 276 0.39 3.67 17.35
CA ILE A 276 1.51 2.74 17.21
C ILE A 276 1.30 1.90 15.96
N VAL A 277 2.32 1.84 15.12
CA VAL A 277 2.37 0.96 13.94
C VAL A 277 3.59 0.07 14.02
N ILE A 278 3.36 -1.22 14.14
CA ILE A 278 4.40 -2.25 14.13
C ILE A 278 4.33 -3.00 12.79
N CYS A 279 5.45 -3.02 12.08
CA CYS A 279 5.62 -3.75 10.83
C CYS A 279 6.87 -4.61 10.95
N VAL A 280 6.69 -5.94 10.92
CA VAL A 280 7.79 -6.90 11.00
C VAL A 280 7.85 -7.70 9.71
N PRO A 281 8.79 -7.39 8.79
CA PRO A 281 9.03 -8.21 7.61
C PRO A 281 9.39 -9.63 8.01
N SER A 282 8.86 -10.62 7.28
CA SER A 282 9.01 -12.04 7.60
C SER A 282 8.55 -12.42 9.01
N GLY A 283 7.55 -11.70 9.54
CA GLY A 283 7.02 -11.88 10.90
C GLY A 283 5.90 -12.90 11.01
N TYR A 284 5.65 -13.72 10.01
CA TYR A 284 4.65 -14.79 9.90
C TYR A 284 3.20 -14.32 9.96
N ALA A 285 2.72 -13.86 11.11
CA ALA A 285 1.33 -13.46 11.32
C ALA A 285 1.23 -12.19 12.16
N GLY A 286 0.18 -11.40 11.92
CA GLY A 286 -0.04 -10.11 12.57
C GLY A 286 -0.07 -10.15 14.10
N VAL A 287 -0.36 -11.31 14.66
CA VAL A 287 -0.39 -11.50 16.12
C VAL A 287 0.99 -11.41 16.78
N TRP A 288 2.08 -11.65 16.05
CA TRP A 288 3.44 -11.56 16.57
C TRP A 288 3.93 -10.13 16.80
N SER A 289 3.29 -9.17 16.13
CA SER A 289 3.59 -7.74 16.34
C SER A 289 2.94 -7.15 17.57
N VAL A 290 2.01 -7.87 18.21
CA VAL A 290 1.24 -7.38 19.37
C VAL A 290 2.13 -7.20 20.60
N SER A 291 3.07 -8.14 20.83
CA SER A 291 3.97 -8.09 22.00
C SER A 291 4.88 -6.84 21.97
N ALA A 292 5.35 -6.45 20.79
CA ALA A 292 6.15 -5.24 20.66
C ALA A 292 5.31 -3.97 20.99
N ALA A 293 4.04 -3.94 20.58
CA ALA A 293 3.15 -2.84 20.93
C ALA A 293 2.84 -2.82 22.44
N GLU A 294 2.68 -3.99 23.08
CA GLU A 294 2.49 -4.10 24.53
C GLU A 294 3.63 -3.46 25.31
N GLU A 295 4.89 -3.73 24.94
CA GLU A 295 6.04 -3.13 25.61
C GLU A 295 6.06 -1.61 25.49
N ILE A 296 5.72 -1.08 24.29
CA ILE A 296 5.65 0.37 24.06
C ILE A 296 4.54 0.99 24.91
N TYR A 297 3.33 0.38 24.91
CA TYR A 297 2.23 0.87 25.73
C TYR A 297 2.51 0.77 27.23
N THR A 298 3.13 -0.30 27.68
CA THR A 298 3.53 -0.46 29.07
C THR A 298 4.46 0.66 29.52
N TYR A 299 5.44 1.01 28.69
CA TYR A 299 6.32 2.15 28.95
C TYR A 299 5.55 3.47 28.98
N TYR A 300 4.68 3.68 27.99
CA TYR A 300 3.89 4.91 27.84
C TYR A 300 2.96 5.13 29.05
N PHE A 301 2.17 4.12 29.40
CA PHE A 301 1.22 4.22 30.52
C PHE A 301 1.92 4.31 31.88
N ASN A 302 3.00 3.56 32.10
CA ASN A 302 3.79 3.67 33.33
C ASN A 302 4.38 5.08 33.49
N LYS A 303 4.77 5.71 32.40
CA LYS A 303 5.25 7.10 32.42
C LYS A 303 4.11 8.07 32.74
N GLN A 304 2.93 7.89 32.18
CA GLN A 304 1.74 8.70 32.50
C GLN A 304 1.31 8.51 33.96
N ASP A 305 1.21 7.26 34.40
CA ASP A 305 0.75 6.94 35.78
C ASP A 305 1.76 7.37 36.85
N SER A 306 3.06 7.49 36.51
CA SER A 306 4.12 7.94 37.40
C SER A 306 4.41 9.44 37.30
N ALA A 307 3.88 10.14 36.33
CA ALA A 307 4.05 11.59 36.20
C ALA A 307 3.25 12.27 37.32
N ALA A 308 3.94 12.64 38.40
CA ALA A 308 3.51 13.78 39.19
C ALA A 308 3.32 14.98 38.24
N PRO A 309 2.33 15.89 38.48
CA PRO A 309 2.09 17.01 37.59
C PRO A 309 3.43 17.66 37.20
N GLU A 310 3.78 17.65 35.94
CA GLU A 310 5.04 18.22 35.47
C GLU A 310 5.08 19.68 35.86
N THR A 311 5.81 19.97 36.93
CA THR A 311 6.51 21.24 36.97
C THR A 311 7.45 21.19 35.78
N LEU A 312 7.17 21.99 34.75
CA LEU A 312 8.04 22.22 33.61
C LEU A 312 9.48 22.23 34.12
N VAL A 313 10.21 21.12 33.92
CA VAL A 313 11.64 21.13 34.15
C VAL A 313 12.16 22.00 33.02
N ASP A 314 12.45 23.26 33.41
CA ASP A 314 13.23 24.17 32.60
C ASP A 314 14.52 23.43 32.20
N ILE A 315 14.58 22.93 30.97
CA ILE A 315 15.83 22.42 30.41
C ILE A 315 16.65 23.67 30.07
N GLY A 316 16.87 24.44 31.10
CA GLY A 316 17.74 25.59 31.08
C GLY A 316 19.18 25.15 30.89
N GLY A 317 19.71 25.58 29.78
CA GLY A 317 21.12 25.85 29.72
C GLY A 317 22.03 24.66 29.46
N ILE A 318 22.31 24.39 28.19
CA ILE A 318 23.67 24.00 27.81
C ILE A 318 24.51 25.24 28.08
N ALA A 319 25.21 25.23 29.22
CA ALA A 319 26.25 26.22 29.52
C ALA A 319 27.42 26.08 28.54
N PRO A 320 28.14 27.16 28.25
CA PRO A 320 29.13 27.32 27.20
C PRO A 320 30.29 26.36 27.24
#